data_ba802751562216364adcb4620fd5e036
#
_entry.id   ba802751562216364adcb4620fd5e036
#
_cell.length_a   1.000
_cell.length_b   1.000
_cell.length_c   1.000
_cell.angle_alpha   90.00
_cell.angle_beta   90.00
_cell.angle_gamma   90.00
#
_symmetry.space_group_name_H-M   'P 1'
#
loop_
_entity.id
_entity.type
_entity.pdbx_description
1 polymer ?
#
loop_
_entity_poly.entity_id
_entity_poly.type
_entity_poly.pdbx_seq_one_letter_code
_entity_poly.pdbx_strand_id
1 'polypeptide(L)'
;MNSNDTLARLAAVIASRRGGDPDKSYVARLFAKGPDAILKKVGEEATEVVMAAKDGDRARLTAEVADLWFHSMIALGQYGLAPADVLAELERRE
;
A
#
# COMPACT_ATOMS: atom_id res chain seq x y z
N MET A 1 16.85 8.32 -12.29
CA MET A 1 15.41 8.35 -12.00
C MET A 1 15.21 8.83 -10.56
N ASN A 2 14.30 9.76 -10.35
CA ASN A 2 14.05 10.33 -9.02
C ASN A 2 13.24 9.34 -8.17
N SER A 3 13.68 9.09 -6.93
CA SER A 3 12.97 8.19 -6.00
C SER A 3 11.55 8.68 -5.68
N ASN A 4 11.28 9.99 -5.79
CA ASN A 4 9.94 10.55 -5.58
C ASN A 4 8.91 10.03 -6.57
N ASP A 5 9.36 9.49 -7.71
CA ASP A 5 8.48 8.92 -8.73
C ASP A 5 8.05 7.49 -8.40
N THR A 6 8.66 6.86 -7.41
CA THR A 6 8.37 5.46 -7.05
C THR A 6 6.90 5.27 -6.67
N LEU A 7 6.36 6.16 -5.84
CA LEU A 7 4.96 6.06 -5.44
C LEU A 7 4.02 6.21 -6.63
N ALA A 8 4.33 7.13 -7.55
CA ALA A 8 3.53 7.33 -8.76
C ALA A 8 3.57 6.10 -9.66
N ARG A 9 4.75 5.50 -9.84
CA ARG A 9 4.90 4.28 -10.65
C ARG A 9 4.14 3.11 -10.03
N LEU A 10 4.25 2.91 -8.72
CA LEU A 10 3.52 1.86 -8.03
C LEU A 10 2.01 2.08 -8.11
N ALA A 11 1.56 3.33 -7.95
CA ALA A 11 0.15 3.67 -8.08
C ALA A 11 -0.39 3.29 -9.47
N ALA A 12 0.40 3.57 -10.52
CA ALA A 12 0.02 3.21 -11.89
C ALA A 12 -0.06 1.69 -12.08
N VAL A 13 0.90 0.95 -11.50
CA VAL A 13 0.88 -0.53 -11.58
C VAL A 13 -0.36 -1.07 -10.84
N ILE A 14 -0.64 -0.58 -9.64
CA ILE A 14 -1.80 -1.01 -8.86
C ILE A 14 -3.08 -0.74 -9.64
N ALA A 15 -3.24 0.45 -10.21
CA ALA A 15 -4.41 0.80 -11.00
C ALA A 15 -4.56 -0.12 -12.21
N SER A 16 -3.44 -0.49 -12.85
CA SER A 16 -3.45 -1.38 -14.02
C SER A 16 -3.87 -2.81 -13.68
N ARG A 17 -3.75 -3.23 -12.42
CA ARG A 17 -4.12 -4.59 -11.97
C ARG A 17 -5.58 -4.69 -11.58
N ARG A 18 -6.24 -3.58 -11.31
CA ARG A 18 -7.66 -3.58 -10.95
C ARG A 18 -8.48 -4.11 -12.13
N GLY A 19 -9.27 -5.17 -11.88
CA GLY A 19 -10.00 -5.87 -12.92
C GLY A 19 -9.16 -6.84 -13.74
N GLY A 20 -7.88 -7.02 -13.38
CA GLY A 20 -7.00 -7.99 -14.03
C GLY A 20 -7.26 -9.41 -13.56
N ASP A 21 -6.39 -10.34 -14.01
CA ASP A 21 -6.52 -11.76 -13.72
C ASP A 21 -6.07 -12.08 -12.28
N PRO A 22 -7.01 -12.50 -11.39
CA PRO A 22 -6.66 -12.82 -9.99
C PRO A 22 -5.65 -13.97 -9.86
N ASP A 23 -5.56 -14.84 -10.86
CA ASP A 23 -4.62 -15.96 -10.82
C ASP A 23 -3.18 -15.53 -11.11
N LYS A 24 -3.01 -14.35 -11.73
CA LYS A 24 -1.70 -13.87 -12.16
C LYS A 24 -1.18 -12.69 -11.34
N SER A 25 -2.04 -12.05 -10.54
CA SER A 25 -1.67 -10.84 -9.81
C SER A 25 -2.27 -10.84 -8.42
N TYR A 26 -1.41 -10.68 -7.41
CA TYR A 26 -1.81 -10.50 -6.03
C TYR A 26 -2.75 -9.29 -5.88
N VAL A 27 -2.39 -8.16 -6.52
CA VAL A 27 -3.19 -6.93 -6.45
C VAL A 27 -4.57 -7.15 -7.07
N ALA A 28 -4.62 -7.79 -8.26
CA ALA A 28 -5.89 -8.12 -8.91
C ALA A 28 -6.75 -9.01 -8.00
N ARG A 29 -6.14 -9.97 -7.32
CA ARG A 29 -6.83 -10.87 -6.41
C ARG A 29 -7.44 -10.13 -5.22
N LEU A 30 -6.69 -9.17 -4.64
CA LEU A 30 -7.21 -8.37 -3.53
C LEU A 30 -8.40 -7.50 -3.98
N PHE A 31 -8.30 -6.85 -5.13
CA PHE A 31 -9.41 -6.06 -5.65
C PHE A 31 -10.64 -6.94 -5.91
N ALA A 32 -10.42 -8.16 -6.44
CA ALA A 32 -11.52 -9.10 -6.69
C ALA A 32 -12.21 -9.54 -5.39
N LYS A 33 -11.46 -9.68 -4.30
CA LYS A 33 -12.03 -10.03 -2.99
C LYS A 33 -12.82 -8.89 -2.37
N GLY A 34 -12.51 -7.66 -2.74
CA GLY A 34 -13.26 -6.50 -2.30
C GLY A 34 -12.64 -5.75 -1.12
N PRO A 35 -13.30 -4.67 -0.68
CA PRO A 35 -12.71 -3.74 0.30
C PRO A 35 -12.36 -4.36 1.65
N ASP A 36 -13.18 -5.28 2.16
CA ASP A 36 -12.93 -5.87 3.48
C ASP A 36 -11.60 -6.63 3.51
N ALA A 37 -11.28 -7.37 2.44
CA ALA A 37 -10.00 -8.09 2.35
C ALA A 37 -8.82 -7.12 2.29
N ILE A 38 -8.96 -6.04 1.55
CA ILE A 38 -7.92 -5.01 1.43
C ILE A 38 -7.69 -4.34 2.79
N LEU A 39 -8.76 -3.93 3.47
CA LEU A 39 -8.68 -3.24 4.76
C LEU A 39 -8.14 -4.15 5.85
N LYS A 40 -8.48 -5.44 5.81
CA LYS A 40 -7.91 -6.44 6.72
C LYS A 40 -6.38 -6.50 6.57
N LYS A 41 -5.88 -6.46 5.34
CA LYS A 41 -4.43 -6.47 5.09
C LYS A 41 -3.77 -5.21 5.65
N VAL A 42 -4.38 -4.04 5.51
CA VAL A 42 -3.85 -2.80 6.09
C VAL A 42 -3.70 -2.96 7.60
N GLY A 43 -4.72 -3.48 8.28
CA GLY A 43 -4.66 -3.71 9.73
C GLY A 43 -3.58 -4.70 10.13
N GLU A 44 -3.46 -5.81 9.40
CA GLU A 44 -2.43 -6.83 9.65
C GLU A 44 -1.02 -6.26 9.50
N GLU A 45 -0.76 -5.51 8.43
CA GLU A 45 0.56 -4.93 8.18
C GLU A 45 0.90 -3.85 9.22
N ALA A 46 -0.08 -3.08 9.68
CA ALA A 46 0.14 -2.11 10.77
C ALA A 46 0.59 -2.82 12.04
N THR A 47 -0.01 -3.96 12.37
CA THR A 47 0.37 -4.78 13.53
C THR A 47 1.80 -5.30 13.37
N GLU A 48 2.16 -5.76 12.16
CA GLU A 48 3.52 -6.24 11.88
C GLU A 48 4.57 -5.14 12.06
N VAL A 49 4.24 -3.89 11.69
CA VAL A 49 5.12 -2.74 11.92
C VAL A 49 5.37 -2.56 13.42
N VAL A 50 4.33 -2.62 14.23
CA VAL A 50 4.46 -2.48 15.69
C VAL A 50 5.37 -3.57 16.25
N MET A 51 5.15 -4.81 15.85
CA MET A 51 5.92 -5.96 16.34
C MET A 51 7.39 -5.85 15.92
N ALA A 52 7.67 -5.49 14.68
CA ALA A 52 9.04 -5.33 14.20
C ALA A 52 9.77 -4.22 14.95
N ALA A 53 9.09 -3.10 15.22
CA ALA A 53 9.67 -1.99 15.99
C ALA A 53 9.98 -2.41 17.42
N LYS A 54 9.06 -3.13 18.08
CA LYS A 54 9.24 -3.61 19.45
C LYS A 54 10.39 -4.60 19.55
N ASP A 55 10.58 -5.44 18.54
CA ASP A 55 11.66 -6.41 18.52
C ASP A 55 13.03 -5.78 18.22
N GLY A 56 13.06 -4.52 17.81
CA GLY A 56 14.29 -3.81 17.52
C GLY A 56 14.95 -4.22 16.20
N ASP A 57 14.24 -4.90 15.33
CA ASP A 57 14.74 -5.35 14.03
C ASP A 57 14.52 -4.26 12.98
N ARG A 58 15.57 -3.48 12.72
CA ARG A 58 15.47 -2.31 11.83
C ARG A 58 15.18 -2.69 10.38
N ALA A 59 15.79 -3.77 9.89
CA ALA A 59 15.57 -4.22 8.52
C ALA A 59 14.14 -4.73 8.33
N ARG A 60 13.64 -5.50 9.31
CA ARG A 60 12.27 -5.98 9.29
C ARG A 60 11.27 -4.82 9.40
N LEU A 61 11.57 -3.83 10.25
CA LEU A 61 10.72 -2.66 10.39
C LEU A 61 10.56 -1.92 9.06
N THR A 62 11.68 -1.72 8.34
CA THR A 62 11.64 -1.08 7.02
C THR A 62 10.77 -1.88 6.04
N ALA A 63 10.94 -3.19 6.01
CA ALA A 63 10.16 -4.06 5.12
C ALA A 63 8.67 -4.03 5.46
N GLU A 64 8.33 -4.06 6.76
CA GLU A 64 6.93 -4.04 7.18
C GLU A 64 6.26 -2.69 6.92
N VAL A 65 7.01 -1.58 7.06
CA VAL A 65 6.47 -0.26 6.71
C VAL A 65 6.21 -0.19 5.19
N ALA A 66 7.11 -0.74 4.37
CA ALA A 66 6.91 -0.80 2.92
C ALA A 66 5.65 -1.60 2.59
N ASP A 67 5.43 -2.73 3.27
CA ASP A 67 4.22 -3.55 3.11
C ASP A 67 2.96 -2.77 3.50
N LEU A 68 3.02 -2.04 4.59
CA LEU A 68 1.89 -1.22 5.04
C LEU A 68 1.57 -0.13 4.02
N TRP A 69 2.59 0.55 3.51
CA TRP A 69 2.40 1.58 2.48
C TRP A 69 1.79 0.98 1.22
N PHE A 70 2.31 -0.17 0.80
CA PHE A 70 1.83 -0.85 -0.41
C PHE A 70 0.34 -1.20 -0.29
N HIS A 71 -0.07 -1.81 0.82
CA HIS A 71 -1.47 -2.17 1.04
C HIS A 71 -2.36 -0.94 1.23
N SER A 72 -1.83 0.12 1.85
CA SER A 72 -2.53 1.40 1.95
C SER A 72 -2.79 2.01 0.57
N MET A 73 -1.84 1.86 -0.37
CA MET A 73 -2.03 2.32 -1.75
C MET A 73 -3.14 1.55 -2.46
N ILE A 74 -3.23 0.23 -2.21
CA ILE A 74 -4.32 -0.58 -2.77
C ILE A 74 -5.67 -0.11 -2.20
N ALA A 75 -5.71 0.16 -0.89
CA ALA A 75 -6.91 0.69 -0.24
C ALA A 75 -7.32 2.03 -0.85
N LEU A 76 -6.36 2.93 -1.07
CA LEU A 76 -6.63 4.21 -1.73
C LEU A 76 -7.26 3.99 -3.11
N GLY A 77 -6.68 3.06 -3.90
CA GLY A 77 -7.19 2.73 -5.22
C GLY A 77 -8.62 2.22 -5.19
N GLN A 78 -8.97 1.46 -4.15
CA GLN A 78 -10.33 0.94 -3.98
C GLN A 78 -11.35 2.07 -3.89
N TYR A 79 -10.96 3.21 -3.30
CA TYR A 79 -11.85 4.36 -3.10
C TYR A 79 -11.59 5.51 -4.08
N GLY A 80 -10.87 5.24 -5.18
CA GLY A 80 -10.63 6.24 -6.21
C GLY A 80 -9.61 7.31 -5.84
N LEU A 81 -8.76 7.01 -4.86
CA LEU A 81 -7.71 7.92 -4.38
C LEU A 81 -6.34 7.39 -4.80
N ALA A 82 -5.32 8.23 -4.67
CA ALA A 82 -3.95 7.89 -5.05
C ALA A 82 -2.96 8.45 -4.01
N PRO A 83 -1.69 7.97 -4.01
CA PRO A 83 -0.67 8.53 -3.12
C PRO A 83 -0.50 10.03 -3.25
N ALA A 84 -0.73 10.61 -4.44
CA ALA A 84 -0.66 12.06 -4.64
C ALA A 84 -1.60 12.81 -3.69
N ASP A 85 -2.76 12.24 -3.40
CA ASP A 85 -3.74 12.85 -2.47
C ASP A 85 -3.17 12.90 -1.05
N VAL A 86 -2.48 11.82 -0.65
CA VAL A 86 -1.84 11.74 0.67
C VAL A 86 -0.67 12.71 0.76
N LEU A 87 0.15 12.78 -0.30
CA LEU A 87 1.29 13.70 -0.34
C LEU A 87 0.82 15.16 -0.24
N ALA A 88 -0.27 15.51 -0.93
CA ALA A 88 -0.85 16.84 -0.83
C ALA A 88 -1.28 17.17 0.60
N GLU A 89 -1.89 16.21 1.30
CA GLU A 89 -2.29 16.40 2.70
C GLU A 89 -1.07 16.55 3.61
N LEU A 90 0.00 15.77 3.36
CA LEU A 90 1.23 15.90 4.13
C LEU A 90 1.89 17.26 3.91
N GLU A 91 1.91 17.75 2.67
CA GLU A 91 2.43 19.09 2.35
C GLU A 91 1.64 20.16 3.10
N ARG A 92 0.33 20.00 3.20
CA ARG A 92 -0.52 20.94 3.95
C ARG A 92 -0.16 20.98 5.43
N ARG A 93 0.38 19.88 5.98
CA ARG A 93 0.77 19.79 7.40
C ARG A 93 2.18 20.32 7.69
N GLU A 94 2.94 20.60 6.65
CA GLU A 94 4.25 21.23 6.84
C GLU A 94 4.09 22.63 7.41
#